data_be06b9a7dd70ebde00692200c8814f36
#
_entry.id   be06b9a7dd70ebde00692200c8814f36
#
_cell.length_a   1.000
_cell.length_b   1.000
_cell.length_c   1.000
_cell.angle_alpha   90.00
_cell.angle_beta   90.00
_cell.angle_gamma   90.00
#
_symmetry.space_group_name_H-M   'P 1'
#
loop_
_entity.id
_entity.type
_entity.pdbx_description
1 polymer ?
#
loop_
_entity_poly.entity_id
_entity_poly.type
_entity_poly.pdbx_seq_one_letter_code
_entity_poly.pdbx_strand_id
1 'polypeptide(L)'
;MFLYGENTKGRRVLPIERRDALPFILNIHYARRVPSISYAYGLFIDGKLVGCVTYGSPASPSICKGVAGEEHRKDVLELNRLVITDPSKNNASFLVGNSLKLLPKNKYIVSYADYEGWGHIGYVYQATNFLFTGLTNGHKDNFNNGKHNRHNGIDLNNRVMRNRKYRYIYITYSDKRKRRELLKALRYPVLKYPKGETRHYDLNNPKPCKEIEVFSEKN
;
A
#
# COMPACT_ATOMS: atom_id res chain seq x y z
N MET A 1 29.99 -5.35 1.27
CA MET A 1 28.75 -4.55 1.25
C MET A 1 28.09 -4.76 -0.10
N PHE A 2 27.15 -5.67 -0.20
CA PHE A 2 26.49 -5.98 -1.48
C PHE A 2 25.50 -4.86 -1.79
N LEU A 3 25.73 -4.12 -2.87
CA LEU A 3 24.82 -3.13 -3.42
C LEU A 3 23.67 -3.85 -4.12
N TYR A 4 22.58 -4.12 -3.39
CA TYR A 4 21.37 -4.67 -3.98
C TYR A 4 20.67 -3.60 -4.83
N GLY A 5 20.38 -3.92 -6.09
CA GLY A 5 19.49 -3.14 -6.95
C GLY A 5 20.16 -2.19 -7.93
N GLU A 6 21.40 -2.38 -8.31
CA GLU A 6 21.96 -1.70 -9.47
C GLU A 6 21.36 -2.27 -10.75
N ASN A 7 20.81 -1.40 -11.56
CA ASN A 7 20.39 -1.71 -12.92
C ASN A 7 21.16 -0.79 -13.89
N THR A 8 21.29 -1.24 -15.13
CA THR A 8 22.00 -0.63 -16.27
C THR A 8 21.65 0.85 -16.59
N LYS A 9 20.83 1.52 -15.77
CA LYS A 9 20.39 2.92 -15.92
C LYS A 9 20.68 3.79 -14.68
N GLY A 10 21.70 3.47 -13.87
CA GLY A 10 22.04 4.28 -12.70
C GLY A 10 20.98 4.28 -11.58
N ARG A 11 19.99 3.37 -11.62
CA ARG A 11 18.93 3.28 -10.61
C ARG A 11 19.38 2.45 -9.42
N ARG A 12 19.14 2.97 -8.21
CA ARG A 12 19.41 2.27 -6.95
C ARG A 12 18.23 2.40 -5.99
N VAL A 13 17.98 1.35 -5.21
CA VAL A 13 17.00 1.37 -4.12
C VAL A 13 17.73 1.22 -2.81
N LEU A 14 17.62 2.21 -1.94
CA LEU A 14 18.33 2.26 -0.66
C LEU A 14 17.35 2.56 0.47
N PRO A 15 17.63 2.10 1.71
CA PRO A 15 16.92 2.59 2.88
C PRO A 15 17.07 4.12 2.98
N ILE A 16 16.00 4.79 3.38
CA ILE A 16 15.99 6.23 3.65
C ILE A 16 15.38 6.48 5.02
N GLU A 17 15.67 7.64 5.59
CA GLU A 17 15.03 8.02 6.83
C GLU A 17 13.58 8.48 6.62
N ARG A 18 12.78 8.42 7.69
CA ARG A 18 11.41 8.91 7.67
C ARG A 18 11.34 10.36 7.18
N ARG A 19 12.26 11.23 7.62
CA ARG A 19 12.29 12.64 7.22
C ARG A 19 12.43 12.82 5.70
N ASP A 20 13.13 11.94 5.01
CA ASP A 20 13.33 12.02 3.55
C ASP A 20 12.09 11.56 2.77
N ALA A 21 11.29 10.66 3.35
CA ALA A 21 10.03 10.21 2.76
C ALA A 21 8.87 11.21 2.94
N LEU A 22 8.88 12.02 4.02
CA LEU A 22 7.77 12.91 4.36
C LEU A 22 7.43 13.93 3.26
N PRO A 23 8.37 14.61 2.59
CA PRO A 23 8.04 15.53 1.50
C PRO A 23 7.26 14.87 0.36
N PHE A 24 7.63 13.65 -0.02
CA PHE A 24 6.92 12.86 -1.04
C PHE A 24 5.49 12.53 -0.58
N ILE A 25 5.34 12.12 0.68
CA ILE A 25 4.05 11.70 1.23
C ILE A 25 3.10 12.88 1.41
N LEU A 26 3.57 14.00 1.93
CA LEU A 26 2.72 15.14 2.28
C LEU A 26 2.42 16.03 1.09
N ASN A 27 3.36 16.22 0.18
CA ASN A 27 3.22 17.18 -0.91
C ASN A 27 2.77 16.54 -2.23
N ILE A 28 3.11 15.26 -2.46
CA ILE A 28 2.91 14.62 -3.77
C ILE A 28 1.87 13.50 -3.72
N HIS A 29 1.90 12.64 -2.66
CA HIS A 29 0.96 11.54 -2.57
C HIS A 29 -0.47 12.04 -2.39
N TYR A 30 -1.43 11.49 -3.12
CA TYR A 30 -2.85 11.92 -3.09
C TYR A 30 -3.47 11.95 -1.68
N ALA A 31 -3.05 11.06 -0.77
CA ALA A 31 -3.60 11.00 0.58
C ALA A 31 -3.05 12.10 1.52
N ARG A 32 -1.94 12.74 1.17
CA ARG A 32 -1.30 13.85 1.92
C ARG A 32 -1.30 13.68 3.45
N ARG A 33 -1.11 12.45 3.90
CA ARG A 33 -1.22 12.07 5.31
C ARG A 33 -0.13 11.07 5.67
N VAL A 34 0.53 11.30 6.80
CA VAL A 34 1.59 10.42 7.30
C VAL A 34 1.01 9.09 7.77
N PRO A 35 1.46 7.95 7.24
CA PRO A 35 1.10 6.63 7.73
C PRO A 35 1.98 6.18 8.90
N SER A 36 1.75 4.98 9.42
CA SER A 36 2.74 4.27 10.22
C SER A 36 3.94 3.91 9.34
N ILE A 37 5.15 4.30 9.71
CA ILE A 37 6.38 4.02 8.95
C ILE A 37 7.34 3.25 9.84
N SER A 38 7.54 1.97 9.52
CA SER A 38 8.57 1.11 10.12
C SER A 38 9.78 0.96 9.21
N TYR A 39 9.56 1.00 7.89
CA TYR A 39 10.60 0.94 6.87
C TYR A 39 10.30 1.94 5.77
N ALA A 40 11.32 2.60 5.28
CA ALA A 40 11.23 3.50 4.12
C ALA A 40 12.41 3.23 3.17
N TYR A 41 12.11 3.18 1.88
CA TYR A 41 13.11 2.99 0.83
C TYR A 41 12.93 4.06 -0.24
N GLY A 42 14.04 4.58 -0.73
CA GLY A 42 14.10 5.56 -1.79
C GLY A 42 14.58 4.96 -3.10
N LEU A 43 14.02 5.45 -4.20
CA LEU A 43 14.55 5.25 -5.54
C LEU A 43 15.48 6.42 -5.87
N PHE A 44 16.72 6.09 -6.15
CA PHE A 44 17.72 7.04 -6.62
C PHE A 44 18.01 6.80 -8.10
N ILE A 45 18.02 7.87 -8.88
CA ILE A 45 18.47 7.89 -10.28
C ILE A 45 19.59 8.92 -10.36
N ASP A 46 20.77 8.49 -10.80
CA ASP A 46 21.97 9.34 -10.89
C ASP A 46 22.26 10.14 -9.60
N GLY A 47 22.10 9.46 -8.46
CA GLY A 47 22.32 10.03 -7.13
C GLY A 47 21.15 10.87 -6.57
N LYS A 48 20.12 11.19 -7.37
CA LYS A 48 18.98 11.99 -6.96
C LYS A 48 17.82 11.10 -6.46
N LEU A 49 17.25 11.41 -5.31
CA LEU A 49 16.05 10.75 -4.80
C LEU A 49 14.82 11.19 -5.61
N VAL A 50 14.21 10.24 -6.33
CA VAL A 50 13.07 10.48 -7.24
C VAL A 50 11.80 9.72 -6.85
N GLY A 51 11.81 9.03 -5.74
CA GLY A 51 10.61 8.34 -5.25
C GLY A 51 10.85 7.62 -3.94
N CYS A 52 9.76 7.29 -3.26
CA CYS A 52 9.85 6.52 -2.03
C CYS A 52 8.71 5.50 -1.91
N VAL A 53 8.97 4.44 -1.17
CA VAL A 53 7.97 3.47 -0.71
C VAL A 53 8.10 3.30 0.80
N THR A 54 6.97 3.22 1.49
CA THR A 54 6.97 3.05 2.95
C THR A 54 6.13 1.86 3.37
N TYR A 55 6.59 1.18 4.42
CA TYR A 55 5.97 0.03 5.04
C TYR A 55 5.80 0.28 6.52
N GLY A 56 4.68 -0.16 7.07
CA GLY A 56 4.41 -0.01 8.50
C GLY A 56 3.26 -0.86 8.98
N SER A 57 2.82 -0.64 10.20
CA SER A 57 1.68 -1.38 10.76
C SER A 57 0.40 -1.04 10.01
N PRO A 58 -0.42 -2.05 9.64
CA PRO A 58 -1.74 -1.82 9.08
C PRO A 58 -2.62 -0.95 9.98
N ALA A 59 -3.64 -0.33 9.36
CA ALA A 59 -4.52 0.63 10.05
C ALA A 59 -5.27 0.03 11.25
N SER A 60 -5.51 -1.27 11.25
CA SER A 60 -6.20 -1.93 12.38
C SER A 60 -5.66 -3.35 12.64
N PRO A 61 -5.73 -3.83 13.90
CA PRO A 61 -5.38 -5.21 14.25
C PRO A 61 -6.23 -6.25 13.51
N SER A 62 -7.47 -5.92 13.15
CA SER A 62 -8.36 -6.81 12.40
C SER A 62 -7.82 -7.14 11.01
N ILE A 63 -7.14 -6.20 10.35
CA ILE A 63 -6.45 -6.45 9.09
C ILE A 63 -5.36 -7.50 9.30
N CYS A 64 -4.55 -7.33 10.34
CA CYS A 64 -3.45 -8.27 10.63
C CYS A 64 -3.97 -9.70 10.85
N LYS A 65 -5.01 -9.84 11.68
CA LYS A 65 -5.67 -11.14 11.94
C LYS A 65 -6.33 -11.72 10.70
N GLY A 66 -6.92 -10.86 9.88
CA GLY A 66 -7.59 -11.24 8.63
C GLY A 66 -6.64 -11.81 7.59
N VAL A 67 -5.38 -11.40 7.57
CA VAL A 67 -4.38 -11.87 6.59
C VAL A 67 -3.98 -13.32 6.86
N ALA A 68 -3.56 -13.66 8.08
CA ALA A 68 -2.97 -14.96 8.38
C ALA A 68 -3.22 -15.46 9.82
N GLY A 69 -4.26 -14.95 10.48
CA GLY A 69 -4.64 -15.38 11.83
C GLY A 69 -3.97 -14.63 12.96
N GLU A 70 -4.35 -14.98 14.17
CA GLU A 70 -3.84 -14.34 15.40
C GLU A 70 -2.34 -14.58 15.59
N GLU A 71 -1.90 -15.79 15.31
CA GLU A 71 -0.51 -16.23 15.47
C GLU A 71 0.48 -15.42 14.60
N HIS A 72 0.04 -14.98 13.40
CA HIS A 72 0.85 -14.22 12.46
C HIS A 72 0.55 -12.71 12.47
N ARG A 73 -0.26 -12.21 13.41
CA ARG A 73 -0.67 -10.80 13.41
C ARG A 73 0.49 -9.80 13.47
N LYS A 74 1.60 -10.19 14.11
CA LYS A 74 2.82 -9.38 14.23
C LYS A 74 3.73 -9.47 12.99
N ASP A 75 3.40 -10.38 12.08
CA ASP A 75 4.14 -10.59 10.86
C ASP A 75 3.55 -9.84 9.66
N VAL A 76 2.49 -9.07 9.88
CA VAL A 76 1.82 -8.31 8.84
C VAL A 76 2.32 -6.88 8.81
N LEU A 77 2.79 -6.44 7.64
CA LEU A 77 3.11 -5.06 7.32
C LEU A 77 2.20 -4.58 6.19
N GLU A 78 1.98 -3.30 6.11
CA GLU A 78 1.27 -2.65 5.00
C GLU A 78 2.26 -1.84 4.17
N LEU A 79 2.32 -2.09 2.85
CA LEU A 79 2.85 -1.13 1.90
C LEU A 79 1.83 -0.01 1.80
N ASN A 80 2.08 1.08 2.49
CA ASN A 80 1.07 2.11 2.74
C ASN A 80 1.24 3.39 1.92
N ARG A 81 2.44 3.66 1.38
CA ARG A 81 2.71 4.76 0.46
C ARG A 81 3.71 4.33 -0.60
N LEU A 82 3.44 4.76 -1.83
CA LEU A 82 4.35 4.65 -2.96
C LEU A 82 4.24 5.95 -3.75
N VAL A 83 5.35 6.63 -3.94
CA VAL A 83 5.42 7.90 -4.66
C VAL A 83 6.61 7.86 -5.60
N ILE A 84 6.39 8.22 -6.86
CA ILE A 84 7.42 8.37 -7.88
C ILE A 84 7.23 9.72 -8.54
N THR A 85 8.29 10.51 -8.67
CA THR A 85 8.28 11.81 -9.34
C THR A 85 8.89 11.75 -10.74
N ASP A 86 9.72 10.74 -11.00
CA ASP A 86 10.31 10.53 -12.33
C ASP A 86 9.35 9.72 -13.20
N PRO A 87 8.94 10.22 -14.40
CA PRO A 87 7.94 9.60 -15.25
C PRO A 87 8.44 8.36 -16.01
N SER A 88 9.72 8.00 -15.89
CA SER A 88 10.30 6.87 -16.60
C SER A 88 9.58 5.56 -16.26
N LYS A 89 9.39 4.73 -17.28
CA LYS A 89 8.67 3.46 -17.16
C LYS A 89 9.31 2.53 -16.12
N ASN A 90 8.47 1.79 -15.42
CA ASN A 90 8.83 0.75 -14.47
C ASN A 90 9.51 1.23 -13.17
N ASN A 91 9.65 2.52 -12.92
CA ASN A 91 10.25 3.02 -11.68
C ASN A 91 9.49 2.56 -10.44
N ALA A 92 8.17 2.56 -10.48
CA ALA A 92 7.35 2.10 -9.36
C ALA A 92 7.56 0.60 -9.06
N SER A 93 7.49 -0.26 -10.07
CA SER A 93 7.71 -1.70 -9.90
C SER A 93 9.17 -2.02 -9.55
N PHE A 94 10.14 -1.28 -10.08
CA PHE A 94 11.54 -1.40 -9.71
C PHE A 94 11.77 -1.06 -8.24
N LEU A 95 11.21 0.06 -7.76
CA LEU A 95 11.31 0.45 -6.35
C LEU A 95 10.66 -0.58 -5.43
N VAL A 96 9.42 -0.99 -5.72
CA VAL A 96 8.71 -1.97 -4.90
C VAL A 96 9.43 -3.32 -4.93
N GLY A 97 9.78 -3.84 -6.10
CA GLY A 97 10.40 -5.16 -6.21
C GLY A 97 11.75 -5.26 -5.49
N ASN A 98 12.56 -4.19 -5.52
CA ASN A 98 13.84 -4.18 -4.81
C ASN A 98 13.69 -3.90 -3.30
N SER A 99 12.77 -3.02 -2.89
CA SER A 99 12.51 -2.80 -1.46
C SER A 99 11.99 -4.05 -0.75
N LEU A 100 11.16 -4.88 -1.41
CA LEU A 100 10.69 -6.16 -0.86
C LEU A 100 11.84 -7.14 -0.54
N LYS A 101 12.94 -7.09 -1.27
CA LYS A 101 14.14 -7.91 -1.00
C LYS A 101 14.88 -7.46 0.26
N LEU A 102 14.78 -6.17 0.59
CA LEU A 102 15.45 -5.53 1.74
C LEU A 102 14.62 -5.64 3.02
N LEU A 103 13.33 -5.95 2.93
CA LEU A 103 12.47 -6.16 4.11
C LEU A 103 12.87 -7.41 4.89
N PRO A 104 12.55 -7.46 6.20
CA PRO A 104 12.66 -8.68 7.00
C PRO A 104 11.94 -9.86 6.32
N LYS A 105 12.51 -11.05 6.49
CA LYS A 105 11.91 -12.28 5.97
C LYS A 105 10.73 -12.73 6.83
N ASN A 106 9.91 -13.59 6.23
CA ASN A 106 8.75 -14.23 6.88
C ASN A 106 7.68 -13.22 7.31
N LYS A 107 7.43 -12.21 6.45
CA LYS A 107 6.38 -11.21 6.64
C LYS A 107 5.34 -11.28 5.55
N TYR A 108 4.10 -10.93 5.89
CA TYR A 108 3.02 -10.66 4.94
C TYR A 108 2.97 -9.17 4.68
N ILE A 109 3.09 -8.78 3.44
CA ILE A 109 3.02 -7.38 3.01
C ILE A 109 1.67 -7.18 2.34
N VAL A 110 0.72 -6.55 3.03
CA VAL A 110 -0.58 -6.22 2.45
C VAL A 110 -0.52 -4.86 1.78
N SER A 111 -1.20 -4.72 0.66
CA SER A 111 -1.40 -3.42 0.01
C SER A 111 -2.74 -3.36 -0.69
N TYR A 112 -3.19 -2.15 -1.00
CA TYR A 112 -4.51 -1.89 -1.54
C TYR A 112 -4.44 -0.99 -2.77
N ALA A 113 -5.09 -1.40 -3.86
CA ALA A 113 -5.32 -0.57 -5.03
C ALA A 113 -6.74 0.00 -4.97
N ASP A 114 -6.87 1.31 -5.07
CA ASP A 114 -8.16 2.01 -4.99
C ASP A 114 -8.95 1.84 -6.29
N TYR A 115 -9.71 0.75 -6.35
CA TYR A 115 -10.46 0.36 -7.54
C TYR A 115 -11.67 1.26 -7.78
N GLU A 116 -12.53 1.45 -6.80
CA GLU A 116 -13.76 2.23 -7.00
C GLU A 116 -13.52 3.73 -7.06
N GLY A 117 -12.52 4.25 -6.34
CA GLY A 117 -12.20 5.67 -6.35
C GLY A 117 -11.44 6.09 -7.62
N TRP A 118 -10.32 5.45 -7.88
CA TRP A 118 -9.40 5.84 -8.94
C TRP A 118 -9.32 4.87 -10.13
N GLY A 119 -10.02 3.75 -10.06
CA GLY A 119 -9.95 2.69 -11.07
C GLY A 119 -8.61 1.95 -11.12
N HIS A 120 -7.86 1.97 -10.01
CA HIS A 120 -6.58 1.29 -9.95
C HIS A 120 -6.76 -0.22 -9.81
N ILE A 121 -6.23 -0.97 -10.76
CA ILE A 121 -6.24 -2.44 -10.73
C ILE A 121 -5.04 -3.03 -10.00
N GLY A 122 -4.11 -2.20 -9.50
CA GLY A 122 -2.92 -2.66 -8.78
C GLY A 122 -1.81 -3.18 -9.69
N TYR A 123 -1.61 -2.55 -10.86
CA TYR A 123 -0.61 -2.97 -11.86
C TYR A 123 0.80 -3.13 -11.27
N VAL A 124 1.22 -2.22 -10.41
CA VAL A 124 2.53 -2.29 -9.74
C VAL A 124 2.66 -3.54 -8.86
N TYR A 125 1.59 -3.96 -8.20
CA TYR A 125 1.56 -5.16 -7.36
C TYR A 125 1.59 -6.42 -8.20
N GLN A 126 0.87 -6.44 -9.33
CA GLN A 126 0.92 -7.55 -10.28
C GLN A 126 2.33 -7.69 -10.88
N ALA A 127 2.95 -6.58 -11.29
CA ALA A 127 4.31 -6.55 -11.82
C ALA A 127 5.40 -6.96 -10.81
N THR A 128 5.08 -6.95 -9.51
CA THR A 128 6.00 -7.35 -8.43
C THR A 128 5.58 -8.66 -7.74
N ASN A 129 4.71 -9.45 -8.39
CA ASN A 129 4.28 -10.78 -7.95
C ASN A 129 3.55 -10.81 -6.59
N PHE A 130 2.81 -9.76 -6.25
CA PHE A 130 1.86 -9.85 -5.17
C PHE A 130 0.71 -10.78 -5.55
N LEU A 131 0.25 -11.56 -4.61
CA LEU A 131 -0.95 -12.38 -4.74
C LEU A 131 -2.18 -11.49 -4.71
N PHE A 132 -3.05 -11.59 -5.70
CA PHE A 132 -4.35 -10.94 -5.65
C PHE A 132 -5.30 -11.74 -4.78
N THR A 133 -5.90 -11.11 -3.80
CA THR A 133 -6.76 -11.76 -2.80
C THR A 133 -8.17 -11.19 -2.76
N GLY A 134 -8.59 -10.52 -3.83
CA GLY A 134 -9.96 -10.07 -4.03
C GLY A 134 -10.22 -8.64 -3.61
N LEU A 135 -11.49 -8.28 -3.63
CA LEU A 135 -12.00 -6.97 -3.30
C LEU A 135 -12.29 -6.87 -1.80
N THR A 136 -11.96 -5.75 -1.18
CA THR A 136 -12.36 -5.51 0.21
C THR A 136 -13.86 -5.25 0.30
N ASN A 137 -14.45 -5.53 1.47
CA ASN A 137 -15.81 -5.10 1.74
C ASN A 137 -15.85 -3.57 1.90
N GLY A 138 -16.92 -2.96 1.43
CA GLY A 138 -17.24 -1.58 1.78
C GLY A 138 -17.47 -1.46 3.28
N HIS A 139 -17.06 -0.37 3.88
CA HIS A 139 -17.34 -0.08 5.28
C HIS A 139 -17.67 1.39 5.47
N LYS A 140 -18.56 1.66 6.41
CA LYS A 140 -18.87 3.03 6.82
C LYS A 140 -17.74 3.53 7.72
N ASP A 141 -17.26 4.72 7.44
CA ASP A 141 -16.21 5.39 8.21
C ASP A 141 -16.66 6.83 8.51
N ASN A 142 -16.13 7.41 9.57
CA ASN A 142 -16.46 8.80 9.91
C ASN A 142 -15.74 9.77 8.96
N PHE A 143 -16.46 10.76 8.46
CA PHE A 143 -15.85 11.85 7.71
C PHE A 143 -15.21 12.82 8.69
N ASN A 144 -13.90 12.78 8.80
CA ASN A 144 -13.13 13.64 9.71
C ASN A 144 -12.13 14.45 8.89
N ASN A 145 -12.51 15.53 8.28
CA ASN A 145 -11.68 16.59 7.68
C ASN A 145 -10.15 16.29 7.63
N GLY A 146 -9.75 15.11 7.13
CA GLY A 146 -8.35 14.67 7.04
C GLY A 146 -7.73 14.09 8.33
N LYS A 147 -8.43 14.08 9.46
CA LYS A 147 -7.93 13.47 10.71
C LYS A 147 -8.28 11.98 10.78
N HIS A 148 -7.41 11.20 11.42
CA HIS A 148 -7.65 9.77 11.62
C HIS A 148 -8.69 9.55 12.73
N ASN A 149 -9.66 8.63 12.51
CA ASN A 149 -10.75 8.32 13.45
C ASN A 149 -10.33 7.94 14.87
N ARG A 150 -9.09 7.56 15.10
CA ARG A 150 -8.57 7.24 16.45
C ARG A 150 -8.53 8.45 17.39
N HIS A 151 -8.57 9.66 16.85
CA HIS A 151 -8.43 10.90 17.61
C HIS A 151 -9.71 11.71 17.72
N ASN A 152 -10.79 11.26 17.09
CA ASN A 152 -12.08 11.92 17.11
C ASN A 152 -13.14 10.92 17.53
N GLY A 153 -14.07 11.33 18.39
CA GLY A 153 -15.23 10.52 18.76
C GLY A 153 -16.05 10.07 17.56
N ILE A 154 -16.86 9.06 17.74
CA ILE A 154 -17.75 8.54 16.67
C ILE A 154 -18.85 9.56 16.43
N ASP A 155 -18.83 10.25 15.30
CA ASP A 155 -19.93 11.07 14.82
C ASP A 155 -20.83 10.20 13.92
N LEU A 156 -21.99 9.82 14.44
CA LEU A 156 -22.94 8.98 13.73
C LEU A 156 -23.59 9.68 12.53
N ASN A 157 -23.59 11.01 12.52
CA ASN A 157 -24.25 11.84 11.50
C ASN A 157 -23.37 12.11 10.28
N ASN A 158 -22.05 11.92 10.40
CA ASN A 158 -21.08 12.18 9.34
C ASN A 158 -20.34 10.89 8.91
N ARG A 159 -21.08 9.92 8.40
CA ARG A 159 -20.51 8.67 7.89
C ARG A 159 -20.38 8.69 6.38
N VAL A 160 -19.20 8.30 5.89
CA VAL A 160 -18.93 8.07 4.47
C VAL A 160 -18.71 6.59 4.21
N MET A 161 -19.19 6.10 3.10
CA MET A 161 -18.86 4.77 2.63
C MET A 161 -17.48 4.80 2.00
N ARG A 162 -16.54 4.02 2.53
CA ARG A 162 -15.21 3.86 1.94
C ARG A 162 -15.29 3.03 0.68
N ASN A 163 -14.60 3.50 -0.36
CA ASN A 163 -14.45 2.77 -1.61
C ASN A 163 -13.84 1.39 -1.37
N ARG A 164 -14.36 0.39 -2.06
CA ARG A 164 -13.77 -0.95 -2.08
C ARG A 164 -12.45 -0.92 -2.83
N LYS A 165 -11.47 -1.66 -2.33
CA LYS A 165 -10.13 -1.71 -2.87
C LYS A 165 -9.74 -3.13 -3.21
N TYR A 166 -8.97 -3.31 -4.27
CA TYR A 166 -8.31 -4.57 -4.54
C TYR A 166 -7.21 -4.81 -3.52
N ARG A 167 -7.25 -5.96 -2.84
CA ARG A 167 -6.25 -6.36 -1.86
C ARG A 167 -5.20 -7.25 -2.50
N TYR A 168 -3.96 -6.90 -2.24
CA TYR A 168 -2.78 -7.61 -2.70
C TYR A 168 -1.92 -8.01 -1.51
N ILE A 169 -1.33 -9.20 -1.54
CA ILE A 169 -0.46 -9.70 -0.47
C ILE A 169 0.81 -10.27 -1.08
N TYR A 170 1.94 -9.80 -0.59
CA TYR A 170 3.24 -10.39 -0.88
C TYR A 170 3.78 -11.07 0.37
N ILE A 171 4.48 -12.20 0.21
CA ILE A 171 5.09 -12.92 1.32
C ILE A 171 6.60 -12.87 1.15
N THR A 172 7.29 -12.20 2.07
CA THR A 172 8.75 -12.32 2.18
C THR A 172 9.06 -13.64 2.86
N TYR A 173 10.08 -14.35 2.42
CA TYR A 173 10.41 -15.68 2.96
C TYR A 173 11.92 -15.92 2.99
N SER A 174 12.36 -16.75 3.92
CA SER A 174 13.76 -17.17 4.04
C SER A 174 14.10 -18.22 2.96
N ASP A 175 13.20 -19.17 2.74
CA ASP A 175 13.37 -20.30 1.86
C ASP A 175 12.01 -20.80 1.31
N LYS A 176 12.05 -21.73 0.36
CA LYS A 176 10.85 -22.30 -0.30
C LYS A 176 9.93 -23.07 0.67
N ARG A 177 10.48 -23.70 1.69
CA ARG A 177 9.69 -24.42 2.70
C ARG A 177 8.87 -23.42 3.51
N LYS A 178 9.53 -22.38 4.02
CA LYS A 178 8.87 -21.32 4.79
C LYS A 178 7.81 -20.57 3.98
N ARG A 179 8.09 -20.35 2.69
CA ARG A 179 7.07 -19.77 1.79
C ARG A 179 5.80 -20.63 1.73
N ARG A 180 5.93 -21.97 1.62
CA ARG A 180 4.78 -22.88 1.58
C ARG A 180 3.99 -22.86 2.89
N GLU A 181 4.66 -22.81 4.05
CA GLU A 181 4.02 -22.70 5.35
C GLU A 181 3.21 -21.40 5.46
N LEU A 182 3.81 -20.28 5.11
CA LEU A 182 3.15 -18.97 5.16
C LEU A 182 1.97 -18.88 4.18
N LEU A 183 2.07 -19.50 3.00
CA LEU A 183 0.95 -19.59 2.05
C LEU A 183 -0.21 -20.40 2.60
N LYS A 184 0.04 -21.49 3.35
CA LYS A 184 -1.02 -22.28 3.99
C LYS A 184 -1.74 -21.52 5.11
N ALA A 185 -1.03 -20.64 5.80
CA ALA A 185 -1.61 -19.81 6.86
C ALA A 185 -2.40 -18.61 6.31
N LEU A 186 -2.28 -18.30 5.02
CA LEU A 186 -3.01 -17.20 4.38
C LEU A 186 -4.52 -17.49 4.41
N ARG A 187 -5.31 -16.57 4.98
CA ARG A 187 -6.76 -16.73 5.14
C ARG A 187 -7.58 -16.25 3.95
N TYR A 188 -6.99 -15.50 3.06
CA TYR A 188 -7.66 -15.01 1.87
C TYR A 188 -7.38 -15.92 0.67
N PRO A 189 -8.37 -16.16 -0.21
CA PRO A 189 -8.16 -16.91 -1.42
C PRO A 189 -7.20 -16.18 -2.36
N VAL A 190 -6.34 -16.93 -3.04
CA VAL A 190 -5.53 -16.39 -4.12
C VAL A 190 -6.32 -16.50 -5.42
N LEU A 191 -6.55 -15.36 -6.06
CA LEU A 191 -7.37 -15.23 -7.25
C LEU A 191 -6.52 -14.84 -8.47
N LYS A 192 -7.10 -14.99 -9.66
CA LYS A 192 -6.50 -14.45 -10.90
C LYS A 192 -6.46 -12.93 -10.84
N TYR A 193 -5.40 -12.35 -11.39
CA TYR A 193 -5.27 -10.89 -11.47
C TYR A 193 -6.44 -10.26 -12.21
N PRO A 194 -6.98 -9.14 -11.70
CA PRO A 194 -7.97 -8.37 -12.43
C PRO A 194 -7.33 -7.79 -13.68
N LYS A 195 -8.10 -7.80 -14.78
CA LYS A 195 -7.74 -7.15 -16.03
C LYS A 195 -8.37 -5.76 -16.07
N GLY A 196 -7.74 -4.83 -16.74
CA GLY A 196 -8.22 -3.47 -16.91
C GLY A 196 -7.12 -2.54 -17.38
N GLU A 197 -7.48 -1.29 -17.62
CA GLU A 197 -6.53 -0.26 -18.01
C GLU A 197 -5.84 0.35 -16.77
N THR A 198 -4.59 0.75 -16.96
CA THR A 198 -3.87 1.52 -15.94
C THR A 198 -4.33 2.96 -16.02
N ARG A 199 -4.82 3.50 -14.92
CA ARG A 199 -5.11 4.93 -14.77
C ARG A 199 -4.01 5.57 -13.92
N HIS A 200 -3.61 6.78 -14.29
CA HIS A 200 -2.66 7.57 -13.51
C HIS A 200 -3.42 8.53 -12.60
N TYR A 201 -2.86 8.84 -11.43
CA TYR A 201 -3.38 9.91 -10.59
C TYR A 201 -3.15 11.25 -11.28
N ASP A 202 -4.21 12.03 -11.43
CA ASP A 202 -4.10 13.43 -11.79
C ASP A 202 -3.88 14.24 -10.50
N LEU A 203 -2.64 14.66 -10.29
CA LEU A 203 -2.25 15.44 -9.11
C LEU A 203 -2.91 16.83 -9.07
N ASN A 204 -3.30 17.36 -10.23
CA ASN A 204 -3.95 18.66 -10.35
C ASN A 204 -5.47 18.58 -10.12
N ASN A 205 -6.04 17.37 -10.25
CA ASN A 205 -7.46 17.13 -10.05
C ASN A 205 -7.64 15.87 -9.17
N PRO A 206 -7.30 15.94 -7.87
CA PRO A 206 -7.54 14.83 -6.96
C PRO A 206 -9.05 14.59 -6.89
N LYS A 207 -9.53 13.52 -7.55
CA LYS A 207 -10.93 13.11 -7.40
C LYS A 207 -11.16 12.80 -5.92
N PRO A 208 -12.08 13.49 -5.26
CA PRO A 208 -12.49 13.11 -3.92
C PRO A 208 -13.00 11.67 -3.96
N CYS A 209 -12.91 10.97 -2.85
CA CYS A 209 -13.73 9.77 -2.64
C CYS A 209 -15.14 10.14 -3.11
N LYS A 210 -15.79 9.31 -3.94
CA LYS A 210 -17.19 9.58 -4.30
C LYS A 210 -17.89 10.02 -3.03
N GLU A 211 -18.41 11.24 -3.02
CA GLU A 211 -19.39 11.64 -2.03
C GLU A 211 -20.56 10.69 -2.21
N ILE A 212 -20.62 9.70 -1.36
CA ILE A 212 -21.78 8.84 -1.30
C ILE A 212 -22.73 9.62 -0.40
N GLU A 213 -23.92 9.88 -0.95
CA GLU A 213 -25.02 10.52 -0.27
C GLU A 213 -25.05 10.16 1.22
N VAL A 214 -25.04 11.18 2.06
CA VAL A 214 -25.27 11.04 3.48
C VAL A 214 -26.69 10.48 3.62
N PHE A 215 -26.80 9.18 3.88
CA PHE A 215 -28.09 8.63 4.28
C PHE A 215 -28.43 9.20 5.66
N SER A 216 -29.15 10.30 5.67
CA SER A 216 -29.93 10.66 6.85
C SER A 216 -30.97 9.58 7.01
N GLU A 217 -30.85 8.74 8.02
CA GLU A 217 -31.98 7.94 8.47
C GLU A 217 -33.07 8.96 8.88
N LYS A 218 -34.11 9.03 8.06
CA LYS A 218 -35.34 9.68 8.48
C LYS A 218 -35.93 8.86 9.63
N ASN A 219 -36.20 9.55 10.73
CA ASN A 219 -36.93 9.09 11.91
C ASN A 219 -38.17 8.30 11.55
#